data_2e34b1d86eebac39a1c134dedf39b112
#
_entry.id   2e34b1d86eebac39a1c134dedf39b112
#
_cell.length_a   1.000
_cell.length_b   1.000
_cell.length_c   1.000
_cell.angle_alpha   90.00
_cell.angle_beta   90.00
_cell.angle_gamma   90.00
#
_symmetry.space_group_name_H-M   'P 1'
#
loop_
_entity.id
_entity.type
_entity.pdbx_description
1 polymer ?
#
loop_
_entity_poly.entity_id
_entity_poly.type
_entity_poly.pdbx_seq_one_letter_code
_entity_poly.pdbx_strand_id
1 'polypeptide(L)'
;MDKHSRKRERGQENQAGSLGELIHERVRRAIEVAVHEELLVALVAAPWERNGNRRGYRNGTKARTLTGPTGPLPLTLPRGVLFTSAGGKEWSSTLIPRYQRRLREVNEAVLATYLAGGNTRRIRGALAPLLKGAPLSKSAMSRIVATLRGSLEAWQSSSLADLDVVYLYLDALALRVRSAGKVVSVPVLGVVGVLADGRKHLLTLE
;
A
#
# COMPACT_ATOMS: atom_id res chain seq x y z
N MET A 1 47.29 3.88 -54.34
CA MET A 1 47.56 3.86 -52.90
C MET A 1 46.21 4.02 -52.18
N ASP A 2 45.57 2.88 -51.94
CA ASP A 2 44.22 2.83 -51.33
C ASP A 2 44.29 2.93 -49.82
N LYS A 3 43.65 3.95 -49.26
CA LYS A 3 43.41 4.05 -47.81
C LYS A 3 42.03 3.45 -47.49
N HIS A 4 42.00 2.18 -47.16
CA HIS A 4 40.84 1.56 -46.60
C HIS A 4 40.50 2.18 -45.23
N SER A 5 39.45 3.00 -45.22
CA SER A 5 38.78 3.47 -43.99
C SER A 5 38.00 2.32 -43.40
N ARG A 6 38.53 1.68 -42.37
CA ARG A 6 37.78 0.71 -41.52
C ARG A 6 36.79 1.51 -40.68
N LYS A 7 35.54 1.59 -41.14
CA LYS A 7 34.40 2.02 -40.35
C LYS A 7 34.18 0.98 -39.26
N ARG A 8 34.63 1.30 -38.05
CA ARG A 8 34.31 0.49 -36.86
C ARG A 8 32.80 0.58 -36.66
N GLU A 9 32.08 -0.49 -36.89
CA GLU A 9 30.73 -0.72 -36.40
C GLU A 9 30.80 -0.69 -34.89
N ARG A 10 30.33 0.42 -34.30
CA ARG A 10 30.04 0.46 -32.87
C ARG A 10 28.85 -0.45 -32.64
N GLY A 11 29.12 -1.61 -32.04
CA GLY A 11 28.09 -2.53 -31.62
C GLY A 11 27.03 -1.78 -30.78
N GLN A 12 25.79 -2.07 -31.06
CA GLN A 12 24.67 -1.70 -30.22
C GLN A 12 24.98 -2.25 -28.84
N GLU A 13 25.44 -1.40 -27.93
CA GLU A 13 25.41 -1.69 -26.50
C GLU A 13 23.93 -1.91 -26.17
N ASN A 14 23.58 -3.17 -25.95
CA ASN A 14 22.35 -3.57 -25.30
C ASN A 14 22.28 -2.79 -23.99
N GLN A 15 21.49 -1.71 -23.94
CA GLN A 15 21.12 -1.06 -22.71
C GLN A 15 20.21 -2.03 -21.94
N ALA A 16 20.82 -3.03 -21.33
CA ALA A 16 20.18 -3.80 -20.29
C ALA A 16 19.90 -2.79 -19.16
N GLY A 17 18.66 -2.33 -19.06
CA GLY A 17 18.21 -1.48 -17.98
C GLY A 17 18.62 -2.10 -16.63
N SER A 18 18.80 -1.28 -15.61
CA SER A 18 19.19 -1.77 -14.29
C SER A 18 18.21 -2.87 -13.83
N LEU A 19 18.68 -3.82 -13.00
CA LEU A 19 17.81 -4.86 -12.42
C LEU A 19 16.55 -4.24 -11.78
N GLY A 20 16.70 -3.06 -11.16
CA GLY A 20 15.57 -2.31 -10.59
C GLY A 20 14.54 -1.89 -11.64
N GLU A 21 14.97 -1.47 -12.82
CA GLU A 21 14.07 -1.12 -13.94
C GLU A 21 13.37 -2.34 -14.49
N LEU A 22 14.09 -3.46 -14.61
CA LEU A 22 13.50 -4.72 -15.05
C LEU A 22 12.42 -5.20 -14.07
N ILE A 23 12.70 -5.18 -12.78
CA ILE A 23 11.73 -5.55 -11.73
C ILE A 23 10.52 -4.61 -11.80
N HIS A 24 10.75 -3.31 -11.91
CA HIS A 24 9.70 -2.31 -12.00
C HIS A 24 8.75 -2.57 -13.18
N GLU A 25 9.31 -2.82 -14.35
CA GLU A 25 8.55 -3.12 -15.57
C GLU A 25 7.79 -4.46 -15.46
N ARG A 26 8.40 -5.48 -14.86
CA ARG A 26 7.73 -6.78 -14.64
C ARG A 26 6.57 -6.66 -13.67
N VAL A 27 6.75 -5.91 -12.58
CA VAL A 27 5.67 -5.64 -11.61
C VAL A 27 4.53 -4.87 -12.26
N ARG A 28 4.85 -3.83 -13.05
CA ARG A 28 3.86 -3.06 -13.80
C ARG A 28 3.00 -3.96 -14.69
N ARG A 29 3.64 -4.79 -15.53
CA ARG A 29 2.95 -5.71 -16.44
C ARG A 29 2.11 -6.74 -15.69
N ALA A 30 2.64 -7.33 -14.62
CA ALA A 30 1.92 -8.31 -13.82
C ALA A 30 0.61 -7.73 -13.26
N ILE A 31 0.65 -6.49 -12.76
CA ILE A 31 -0.53 -5.78 -12.26
C ILE A 31 -1.54 -5.54 -13.39
N GLU A 32 -1.10 -5.05 -14.55
CA GLU A 32 -1.98 -4.79 -15.68
C GLU A 32 -2.67 -6.08 -16.17
N VAL A 33 -1.93 -7.18 -16.28
CA VAL A 33 -2.46 -8.50 -16.64
C VAL A 33 -3.50 -8.97 -15.64
N ALA A 34 -3.18 -8.94 -14.34
CA ALA A 34 -4.09 -9.37 -13.28
C ALA A 34 -5.42 -8.59 -13.29
N VAL A 35 -5.36 -7.26 -13.51
CA VAL A 35 -6.59 -6.44 -13.60
C VAL A 35 -7.37 -6.72 -14.89
N HIS A 36 -6.68 -7.04 -15.99
CA HIS A 36 -7.36 -7.46 -17.21
C HIS A 36 -8.07 -8.82 -17.05
N GLU A 37 -7.45 -9.77 -16.38
CA GLU A 37 -8.04 -11.08 -16.05
C GLU A 37 -9.24 -10.92 -15.12
N GLU A 38 -9.13 -10.06 -14.10
CA GLU A 38 -10.26 -9.74 -13.21
C GLU A 38 -11.47 -9.21 -13.98
N LEU A 39 -11.25 -8.32 -14.97
CA LEU A 39 -12.33 -7.83 -15.82
C LEU A 39 -12.88 -8.92 -16.76
N LEU A 40 -12.03 -9.83 -17.27
CA LEU A 40 -12.48 -10.98 -18.06
C LEU A 40 -13.46 -11.83 -17.28
N VAL A 41 -13.11 -12.17 -16.05
CA VAL A 41 -13.96 -12.96 -15.14
C VAL A 41 -15.28 -12.23 -14.86
N ALA A 42 -15.20 -10.92 -14.57
CA ALA A 42 -16.39 -10.12 -14.27
C ALA A 42 -17.37 -10.01 -15.46
N LEU A 43 -16.85 -9.92 -16.69
CA LEU A 43 -17.65 -9.81 -17.92
C LEU A 43 -18.16 -11.16 -18.43
N VAL A 44 -17.56 -12.28 -18.00
CA VAL A 44 -17.81 -13.64 -18.53
C VAL A 44 -17.67 -13.68 -20.06
N ALA A 45 -16.72 -12.91 -20.60
CA ALA A 45 -16.47 -12.83 -22.03
C ALA A 45 -15.04 -12.35 -22.34
N ALA A 46 -14.36 -13.02 -23.27
CA ALA A 46 -13.10 -12.56 -23.84
C ALA A 46 -13.27 -11.30 -24.71
N PRO A 47 -12.18 -10.59 -25.06
CA PRO A 47 -12.23 -9.51 -26.03
C PRO A 47 -12.86 -10.02 -27.34
N TRP A 48 -13.82 -9.25 -27.88
CA TRP A 48 -14.51 -9.53 -29.15
C TRP A 48 -15.41 -10.78 -29.17
N GLU A 49 -15.45 -11.55 -28.07
CA GLU A 49 -16.32 -12.70 -27.93
C GLU A 49 -17.81 -12.26 -27.83
N ARG A 50 -18.65 -12.92 -28.60
CA ARG A 50 -20.11 -12.77 -28.56
C ARG A 50 -20.70 -14.05 -27.95
N ASN A 51 -21.03 -14.00 -26.66
CA ASN A 51 -21.72 -15.11 -25.99
C ASN A 51 -22.99 -14.60 -25.25
N GLY A 52 -23.96 -15.45 -25.08
CA GLY A 52 -25.24 -15.12 -24.42
C GLY A 52 -25.13 -14.89 -22.91
N ASN A 53 -24.00 -15.30 -22.27
CA ASN A 53 -23.77 -15.20 -20.83
C ASN A 53 -23.01 -13.93 -20.46
N ARG A 54 -22.76 -13.08 -21.42
CA ARG A 54 -22.00 -11.85 -21.24
C ARG A 54 -22.68 -10.92 -20.22
N ARG A 55 -21.97 -10.51 -19.19
CA ARG A 55 -22.48 -9.68 -18.09
C ARG A 55 -22.19 -8.18 -18.22
N GLY A 56 -21.65 -7.75 -19.35
CA GLY A 56 -21.31 -6.35 -19.55
C GLY A 56 -20.45 -6.12 -20.79
N TYR A 57 -19.84 -4.95 -20.88
CA TYR A 57 -18.96 -4.60 -21.99
C TYR A 57 -17.72 -3.84 -21.54
N ARG A 58 -16.66 -3.92 -22.35
CA ARG A 58 -15.43 -3.14 -22.16
C ARG A 58 -15.67 -1.70 -22.59
N ASN A 59 -15.11 -0.77 -21.83
CA ASN A 59 -15.24 0.67 -22.08
C ASN A 59 -13.85 1.34 -22.15
N GLY A 60 -12.98 0.81 -23.01
CA GLY A 60 -11.62 1.32 -23.21
C GLY A 60 -10.70 1.09 -22.01
N THR A 61 -9.71 1.94 -21.89
CA THR A 61 -8.70 1.92 -20.83
C THR A 61 -8.56 3.29 -20.17
N LYS A 62 -7.92 3.34 -19.01
CA LYS A 62 -7.61 4.56 -18.27
C LYS A 62 -6.17 4.51 -17.75
N ALA A 63 -5.40 5.56 -18.01
CA ALA A 63 -4.11 5.75 -17.40
C ALA A 63 -4.25 6.11 -15.91
N ARG A 64 -3.44 5.49 -15.07
CA ARG A 64 -3.42 5.70 -13.63
C ARG A 64 -2.03 5.46 -13.08
N THR A 65 -1.55 6.31 -12.19
CA THR A 65 -0.28 6.09 -11.48
C THR A 65 -0.53 5.56 -10.08
N LEU A 66 0.11 4.44 -9.75
CA LEU A 66 0.11 3.83 -8.43
C LEU A 66 1.52 3.91 -7.86
N THR A 67 1.68 4.35 -6.62
CA THR A 67 2.98 4.36 -5.96
C THR A 67 3.24 3.01 -5.32
N GLY A 68 4.28 2.33 -5.76
CA GLY A 68 4.77 1.07 -5.21
C GLY A 68 6.11 1.21 -4.48
N PRO A 69 6.63 0.12 -3.92
CA PRO A 69 7.92 0.09 -3.23
C PRO A 69 9.12 0.34 -4.17
N THR A 70 8.92 0.22 -5.48
CA THR A 70 9.93 0.53 -6.50
C THR A 70 9.76 1.91 -7.12
N GLY A 71 8.84 2.73 -6.60
CA GLY A 71 8.51 4.06 -7.12
C GLY A 71 7.14 4.13 -7.80
N PRO A 72 6.88 5.19 -8.59
CA PRO A 72 5.62 5.38 -9.29
C PRO A 72 5.48 4.40 -10.46
N LEU A 73 4.38 3.66 -10.49
CA LEU A 73 3.98 2.69 -11.51
C LEU A 73 2.90 3.33 -12.41
N PRO A 74 3.24 3.77 -13.62
CA PRO A 74 2.25 4.22 -14.59
C PRO A 74 1.54 3.00 -15.18
N LEU A 75 0.25 2.83 -14.88
CA LEU A 75 -0.58 1.70 -15.28
C LEU A 75 -1.61 2.12 -16.32
N THR A 76 -1.89 1.23 -17.26
CA THR A 76 -3.00 1.35 -18.20
C THR A 76 -4.05 0.31 -17.85
N LEU A 77 -5.06 0.72 -17.09
CA LEU A 77 -6.07 -0.18 -16.53
C LEU A 77 -7.32 -0.24 -17.43
N PRO A 78 -7.92 -1.43 -17.61
CA PRO A 78 -9.12 -1.58 -18.38
C PRO A 78 -10.33 -0.99 -17.64
N ARG A 79 -11.31 -0.54 -18.41
CA ARG A 79 -12.62 -0.11 -17.92
C ARG A 79 -13.70 -1.02 -18.47
N GLY A 80 -14.74 -1.21 -17.69
CA GLY A 80 -15.90 -1.99 -18.09
C GLY A 80 -17.18 -1.48 -17.46
N VAL A 81 -18.30 -1.89 -18.02
CA VAL A 81 -19.65 -1.66 -17.50
C VAL A 81 -20.32 -3.02 -17.36
N LEU A 82 -20.83 -3.31 -16.18
CA LEU A 82 -21.60 -4.52 -15.89
C LEU A 82 -23.10 -4.24 -16.03
N PHE A 83 -23.84 -5.18 -16.59
CA PHE A 83 -25.30 -5.14 -16.63
C PHE A 83 -25.85 -5.46 -15.24
N THR A 84 -26.75 -4.62 -14.76
CA THR A 84 -27.50 -4.83 -13.51
C THR A 84 -28.98 -4.62 -13.78
N SER A 85 -29.84 -5.04 -12.86
CA SER A 85 -31.30 -4.80 -12.95
C SER A 85 -31.67 -3.32 -13.03
N ALA A 86 -30.82 -2.44 -12.50
CA ALA A 86 -30.99 -0.99 -12.53
C ALA A 86 -30.29 -0.30 -13.71
N GLY A 87 -29.73 -1.07 -14.67
CA GLY A 87 -28.98 -0.55 -15.81
C GLY A 87 -27.48 -0.88 -15.76
N GLY A 88 -26.65 -0.11 -16.46
CA GLY A 88 -25.19 -0.30 -16.50
C GLY A 88 -24.48 0.26 -15.28
N LYS A 89 -23.68 -0.55 -14.60
CA LYS A 89 -22.82 -0.13 -13.49
C LYS A 89 -21.34 -0.16 -13.90
N GLU A 90 -20.62 0.94 -13.68
CA GLU A 90 -19.18 0.97 -13.95
C GLU A 90 -18.46 -0.07 -13.07
N TRP A 91 -17.69 -0.96 -13.71
CA TRP A 91 -16.88 -1.95 -13.03
C TRP A 91 -15.70 -1.29 -12.30
N SER A 92 -15.33 -1.84 -11.16
CA SER A 92 -14.15 -1.44 -10.40
C SER A 92 -13.37 -2.67 -9.98
N SER A 93 -12.07 -2.66 -10.24
CA SER A 93 -11.17 -3.73 -9.78
C SER A 93 -11.16 -3.82 -8.25
N THR A 94 -11.12 -5.05 -7.73
CA THR A 94 -10.91 -5.34 -6.30
C THR A 94 -9.42 -5.31 -5.95
N LEU A 95 -8.55 -5.66 -6.91
CA LEU A 95 -7.10 -5.62 -6.75
C LEU A 95 -6.58 -4.18 -6.64
N ILE A 96 -7.14 -3.27 -7.44
CA ILE A 96 -6.82 -1.84 -7.39
C ILE A 96 -8.12 -1.03 -7.26
N PRO A 97 -8.64 -0.87 -6.05
CA PRO A 97 -9.85 -0.12 -5.79
C PRO A 97 -9.79 1.31 -6.33
N ARG A 98 -10.97 1.85 -6.62
CA ARG A 98 -11.13 3.24 -7.02
C ARG A 98 -10.48 4.16 -5.97
N TYR A 99 -9.73 5.15 -6.42
CA TYR A 99 -9.01 6.11 -5.55
C TYR A 99 -7.77 5.58 -4.79
N GLN A 100 -7.41 4.31 -4.86
CA GLN A 100 -6.14 3.84 -4.33
C GLN A 100 -4.99 4.48 -5.13
N ARG A 101 -4.11 5.19 -4.46
CA ARG A 101 -2.95 5.88 -5.07
C ARG A 101 -1.62 5.24 -4.72
N ARG A 102 -1.60 4.36 -3.73
CA ARG A 102 -0.40 3.70 -3.22
C ARG A 102 -0.70 2.25 -2.90
N LEU A 103 0.30 1.41 -3.07
CA LEU A 103 0.27 0.05 -2.57
C LEU A 103 0.32 0.06 -1.03
N ARG A 104 -0.13 -1.02 -0.43
CA ARG A 104 -0.21 -1.20 1.02
C ARG A 104 1.17 -1.09 1.67
N GLU A 105 2.19 -1.67 1.05
CA GLU A 105 3.58 -1.69 1.51
C GLU A 105 4.17 -0.27 1.68
N VAL A 106 3.76 0.67 0.84
CA VAL A 106 4.17 2.08 0.98
C VAL A 106 3.55 2.71 2.22
N ASN A 107 2.28 2.42 2.51
CA ASN A 107 1.63 2.91 3.72
C ASN A 107 2.27 2.28 4.98
N GLU A 108 2.58 0.99 4.94
CA GLU A 108 3.26 0.26 6.02
C GLU A 108 4.66 0.82 6.27
N ALA A 109 5.43 1.13 5.23
CA ALA A 109 6.74 1.78 5.38
C ALA A 109 6.63 3.17 6.04
N VAL A 110 5.58 3.93 5.71
CA VAL A 110 5.29 5.21 6.37
C VAL A 110 4.99 5.01 7.86
N LEU A 111 4.15 4.04 8.19
CA LEU A 111 3.78 3.72 9.58
C LEU A 111 4.98 3.21 10.38
N ALA A 112 5.75 2.29 9.82
CA ALA A 112 6.96 1.77 10.45
C ALA A 112 7.97 2.90 10.76
N THR A 113 8.18 3.81 9.79
CA THR A 113 9.08 4.95 9.98
C THR A 113 8.55 5.91 11.07
N TYR A 114 7.23 6.09 11.15
CA TYR A 114 6.60 6.91 12.18
C TYR A 114 6.76 6.28 13.57
N LEU A 115 6.48 4.98 13.70
CA LEU A 115 6.63 4.24 14.95
C LEU A 115 8.08 4.14 15.43
N ALA A 116 9.04 4.15 14.49
CA ALA A 116 10.46 4.23 14.80
C ALA A 116 10.92 5.65 15.28
N GLY A 117 9.99 6.56 15.56
CA GLY A 117 10.26 7.91 16.05
C GLY A 117 10.43 8.97 14.95
N GLY A 118 10.16 8.62 13.69
CA GLY A 118 10.15 9.57 12.58
C GLY A 118 8.96 10.54 12.70
N ASN A 119 9.23 11.85 12.68
CA ASN A 119 8.12 12.80 12.60
C ASN A 119 7.58 12.88 11.16
N THR A 120 6.31 13.26 11.01
CA THR A 120 5.61 13.32 9.73
C THR A 120 6.26 14.25 8.69
N ARG A 121 7.07 15.22 9.12
CA ARG A 121 7.81 16.13 8.23
C ARG A 121 9.05 15.49 7.64
N ARG A 122 9.73 14.61 8.40
CA ARG A 122 10.97 13.94 8.00
C ARG A 122 10.74 12.63 7.25
N ILE A 123 9.63 11.95 7.48
CA ILE A 123 9.30 10.66 6.85
C ILE A 123 9.38 10.72 5.33
N ARG A 124 8.88 11.80 4.72
CA ARG A 124 8.96 11.97 3.26
C ARG A 124 10.41 11.97 2.76
N GLY A 125 11.32 12.64 3.48
CA GLY A 125 12.74 12.64 3.15
C GLY A 125 13.39 11.27 3.35
N ALA A 126 13.08 10.60 4.45
CA ALA A 126 13.59 9.26 4.75
C ALA A 126 13.14 8.22 3.69
N LEU A 127 11.92 8.35 3.18
CA LEU A 127 11.38 7.45 2.15
C LEU A 127 11.63 7.93 0.71
N ALA A 128 12.34 9.04 0.50
CA ALA A 128 12.59 9.59 -0.84
C ALA A 128 13.25 8.58 -1.81
N PRO A 129 14.22 7.75 -1.41
CA PRO A 129 14.80 6.73 -2.28
C PRO A 129 13.78 5.68 -2.75
N LEU A 130 12.84 5.31 -1.87
CA LEU A 130 11.76 4.38 -2.17
C LEU A 130 10.71 5.00 -3.09
N LEU A 131 10.31 6.23 -2.80
CA LEU A 131 9.24 6.91 -3.51
C LEU A 131 9.62 7.37 -4.91
N LYS A 132 10.92 7.56 -5.19
CA LYS A 132 11.46 7.99 -6.51
C LYS A 132 10.64 9.14 -7.13
N GLY A 133 10.36 10.17 -6.34
CA GLY A 133 9.59 11.33 -6.79
C GLY A 133 8.07 11.17 -6.75
N ALA A 134 7.54 10.01 -6.34
CA ALA A 134 6.09 9.84 -6.18
C ALA A 134 5.54 10.83 -5.12
N PRO A 135 4.37 11.43 -5.38
CA PRO A 135 3.82 12.44 -4.47
C PRO A 135 3.34 11.81 -3.15
N LEU A 136 3.90 12.29 -2.05
CA LEU A 136 3.42 11.99 -0.70
C LEU A 136 3.14 13.32 0.02
N SER A 137 1.90 13.77 -0.04
CA SER A 137 1.49 15.04 0.55
C SER A 137 1.42 14.96 2.08
N LYS A 138 1.51 16.11 2.76
CA LYS A 138 1.34 16.19 4.22
C LYS A 138 0.00 15.60 4.67
N SER A 139 -1.09 15.88 3.95
CA SER A 139 -2.43 15.34 4.24
C SER A 139 -2.51 13.83 4.04
N ALA A 140 -1.80 13.28 3.04
CA ALA A 140 -1.72 11.83 2.86
C ALA A 140 -0.97 11.17 4.02
N MET A 141 0.14 11.77 4.47
CA MET A 141 0.89 11.33 5.62
C MET A 141 0.03 11.32 6.89
N SER A 142 -0.65 12.43 7.19
CA SER A 142 -1.53 12.52 8.35
C SER A 142 -2.65 11.47 8.32
N ARG A 143 -3.23 11.20 7.14
CA ARG A 143 -4.26 10.16 7.00
C ARG A 143 -3.72 8.76 7.24
N ILE A 144 -2.51 8.46 6.77
CA ILE A 144 -1.87 7.16 7.01
C ILE A 144 -1.60 7.00 8.51
N VAL A 145 -1.03 8.02 9.16
CA VAL A 145 -0.76 7.98 10.61
C VAL A 145 -2.06 7.90 11.42
N ALA A 146 -3.14 8.55 10.96
CA ALA A 146 -4.44 8.47 11.65
C ALA A 146 -5.03 7.07 11.67
N THR A 147 -4.63 6.16 10.76
CA THR A 147 -5.06 4.75 10.83
C THR A 147 -4.60 4.05 12.10
N LEU A 148 -3.46 4.48 12.68
CA LEU A 148 -2.98 3.93 13.96
C LEU A 148 -3.93 4.20 15.10
N ARG A 149 -4.60 5.37 15.11
CA ARG A 149 -5.61 5.67 16.12
C ARG A 149 -6.76 4.69 16.06
N GLY A 150 -7.31 4.45 14.86
CA GLY A 150 -8.39 3.46 14.69
C GLY A 150 -7.96 2.04 15.08
N SER A 151 -6.71 1.65 14.79
CA SER A 151 -6.18 0.37 15.23
C SER A 151 -6.04 0.29 16.76
N LEU A 152 -5.61 1.38 17.40
CA LEU A 152 -5.52 1.46 18.86
C LEU A 152 -6.92 1.39 19.51
N GLU A 153 -7.89 2.15 19.01
CA GLU A 153 -9.26 2.16 19.48
C GLU A 153 -9.91 0.77 19.32
N ALA A 154 -9.70 0.10 18.19
CA ALA A 154 -10.18 -1.25 17.95
C ALA A 154 -9.55 -2.28 18.92
N TRP A 155 -8.23 -2.14 19.18
CA TRP A 155 -7.54 -2.98 20.15
C TRP A 155 -8.04 -2.74 21.57
N GLN A 156 -8.20 -1.49 22.00
CA GLN A 156 -8.74 -1.15 23.33
C GLN A 156 -10.19 -1.66 23.53
N SER A 157 -10.95 -1.77 22.44
CA SER A 157 -12.33 -2.28 22.46
C SER A 157 -12.42 -3.80 22.28
N SER A 158 -11.28 -4.49 22.10
CA SER A 158 -11.29 -5.94 21.90
C SER A 158 -11.71 -6.67 23.16
N SER A 159 -12.51 -7.75 22.98
CA SER A 159 -12.91 -8.61 24.10
C SER A 159 -11.70 -9.36 24.67
N LEU A 160 -11.58 -9.38 25.97
CA LEU A 160 -10.59 -10.17 26.70
C LEU A 160 -11.17 -11.49 27.22
N ALA A 161 -12.47 -11.79 26.97
CA ALA A 161 -13.18 -12.92 27.51
C ALA A 161 -12.60 -14.30 27.14
N ASP A 162 -11.94 -14.36 25.94
CA ASP A 162 -11.36 -15.60 25.43
C ASP A 162 -9.90 -15.82 25.86
N LEU A 163 -9.35 -14.91 26.71
CA LEU A 163 -7.98 -14.99 27.17
C LEU A 163 -7.91 -15.68 28.54
N ASP A 164 -7.26 -16.83 28.58
CA ASP A 164 -6.97 -17.56 29.84
C ASP A 164 -5.72 -16.93 30.49
N VAL A 165 -5.96 -15.88 31.30
CA VAL A 165 -4.92 -15.09 31.97
C VAL A 165 -4.65 -15.69 33.35
N VAL A 166 -3.42 -16.18 33.54
CA VAL A 166 -2.96 -16.77 34.79
C VAL A 166 -2.31 -15.76 35.73
N TYR A 167 -1.53 -14.81 35.16
CA TYR A 167 -0.85 -13.75 35.91
C TYR A 167 -1.10 -12.39 35.30
N LEU A 168 -1.26 -11.37 36.14
CA LEU A 168 -1.36 -9.98 35.76
C LEU A 168 -0.14 -9.19 36.28
N TYR A 169 0.49 -8.46 35.39
CA TYR A 169 1.51 -7.46 35.71
C TYR A 169 0.94 -6.08 35.43
N LEU A 170 0.97 -5.23 36.44
CA LEU A 170 0.58 -3.83 36.35
C LEU A 170 1.83 -2.99 36.55
N ASP A 171 2.13 -2.14 35.58
CA ASP A 171 3.26 -1.23 35.64
C ASP A 171 2.82 0.16 35.22
N ALA A 172 3.26 1.18 35.93
CA ALA A 172 2.93 2.55 35.64
C ALA A 172 4.20 3.33 35.30
N LEU A 173 4.18 4.00 34.16
CA LEU A 173 5.28 4.85 33.71
C LEU A 173 4.80 6.28 33.45
N ALA A 174 5.67 7.25 33.69
CA ALA A 174 5.38 8.65 33.46
C ALA A 174 5.97 9.10 32.13
N LEU A 175 5.10 9.35 31.14
CA LEU A 175 5.49 9.88 29.83
C LEU A 175 5.58 11.41 29.86
N ARG A 176 6.71 11.96 29.41
CA ARG A 176 6.83 13.41 29.22
C ARG A 176 6.26 13.82 27.86
N VAL A 177 5.10 14.44 27.88
CA VAL A 177 4.37 14.87 26.67
C VAL A 177 4.38 16.39 26.56
N ARG A 178 4.65 16.91 25.38
CA ARG A 178 4.52 18.35 25.11
C ARG A 178 3.05 18.65 24.76
N SER A 179 2.39 19.37 25.66
CA SER A 179 1.00 19.82 25.47
C SER A 179 0.94 21.33 25.70
N ALA A 180 0.28 22.07 24.79
CA ALA A 180 0.13 23.54 24.84
C ALA A 180 1.42 24.31 25.11
N GLY A 181 2.54 23.87 24.52
CA GLY A 181 3.86 24.52 24.67
C GLY A 181 4.63 24.16 25.95
N LYS A 182 4.02 23.44 26.90
CA LYS A 182 4.63 22.97 28.14
C LYS A 182 4.90 21.46 28.08
N VAL A 183 5.91 21.00 28.80
CA VAL A 183 6.15 19.56 29.00
C VAL A 183 5.41 19.16 30.27
N VAL A 184 4.45 18.26 30.12
CA VAL A 184 3.68 17.68 31.23
C VAL A 184 3.99 16.19 31.37
N SER A 185 4.00 15.71 32.61
CA SER A 185 4.12 14.29 32.89
C SER A 185 2.73 13.66 32.87
N VAL A 186 2.54 12.66 32.00
CA VAL A 186 1.29 11.91 31.89
C VAL A 186 1.57 10.50 32.41
N PRO A 187 0.93 10.07 33.52
CA PRO A 187 1.04 8.69 33.95
C PRO A 187 0.33 7.78 32.95
N VAL A 188 0.92 6.65 32.63
CA VAL A 188 0.32 5.61 31.79
C VAL A 188 0.44 4.29 32.52
N LEU A 189 -0.67 3.64 32.77
CA LEU A 189 -0.75 2.30 33.35
C LEU A 189 -0.76 1.27 32.23
N GLY A 190 0.22 0.39 32.25
CA GLY A 190 0.27 -0.78 31.36
C GLY A 190 -0.16 -2.05 32.13
N VAL A 191 -1.07 -2.81 31.56
CA VAL A 191 -1.48 -4.09 32.11
C VAL A 191 -1.12 -5.21 31.16
N VAL A 192 -0.27 -6.14 31.61
CA VAL A 192 0.18 -7.30 30.84
C VAL A 192 -0.34 -8.57 31.48
N GLY A 193 -1.08 -9.37 30.71
CA GLY A 193 -1.51 -10.71 31.09
C GLY A 193 -0.52 -11.76 30.61
N VAL A 194 -0.24 -12.76 31.45
CA VAL A 194 0.46 -13.98 31.04
C VAL A 194 -0.56 -15.09 30.91
N LEU A 195 -0.65 -15.71 29.74
CA LEU A 195 -1.54 -16.79 29.45
C LEU A 195 -1.01 -18.12 30.00
N ALA A 196 -1.85 -19.15 30.07
CA ALA A 196 -1.49 -20.49 30.54
C ALA A 196 -0.35 -21.12 29.70
N ASP A 197 -0.20 -20.75 28.44
CA ASP A 197 0.88 -21.17 27.56
C ASP A 197 2.20 -20.37 27.71
N GLY A 198 2.24 -19.42 28.65
CA GLY A 198 3.39 -18.55 28.93
C GLY A 198 3.52 -17.33 28.01
N ARG A 199 2.64 -17.15 27.03
CA ARG A 199 2.63 -15.94 26.18
C ARG A 199 2.20 -14.72 26.98
N LYS A 200 2.82 -13.59 26.68
CA LYS A 200 2.47 -12.29 27.29
C LYS A 200 1.61 -11.49 26.32
N HIS A 201 0.50 -10.97 26.83
CA HIS A 201 -0.40 -10.09 26.10
C HIS A 201 -0.52 -8.75 26.81
N LEU A 202 -0.37 -7.64 26.08
CA LEU A 202 -0.74 -6.33 26.56
C LEU A 202 -2.26 -6.24 26.53
N LEU A 203 -2.88 -6.11 27.72
CA LEU A 203 -4.33 -6.13 27.87
C LEU A 203 -4.94 -4.75 27.75
N THR A 204 -4.32 -3.75 28.39
CA THR A 204 -4.77 -2.36 28.30
C THR A 204 -3.61 -1.37 28.53
N LEU A 205 -3.80 -0.14 28.06
CA LEU A 205 -3.01 1.05 28.36
C LEU A 205 -3.99 2.17 28.75
N GLU A 206 -3.83 2.74 29.93
CA GLU A 206 -4.67 3.81 30.49
C GLU A 206 -3.85 5.04 30.89
#